data_6eb3e2d519a468ab868d34e2cf16e019
#
_entry.id   6eb3e2d519a468ab868d34e2cf16e019
#
_cell.length_a   1.000
_cell.length_b   1.000
_cell.length_c   1.000
_cell.angle_alpha   90.00
_cell.angle_beta   90.00
_cell.angle_gamma   90.00
#
_symmetry.space_group_name_H-M   'P 1'
#
loop_
_entity.id
_entity.type
_entity.pdbx_description
1 polymer ?
#
loop_
_entity_poly.entity_id
_entity_poly.type
_entity_poly.pdbx_seq_one_letter_code
_entity_poly.pdbx_strand_id
1 'polypeptide(L)'
;EICRCLVGSEMCIRDRDRFDANSYLYITRAMDYFDLVKQFNGNLSDAFKNTKAKFFIISFTSDWLYPTQENKDIVIALNAVGANVGFVEIESDKGHDSFLLNVPDFLKALKNFLDKSYAEKHS
;
A
#
# COMPACT_ATOMS: atom_id res chain seq x y z
N GLU A 1 23.45 -29.41 16.44
CA GLU A 1 23.01 -28.11 15.89
C GLU A 1 22.41 -28.20 14.49
N ILE A 2 22.90 -29.12 13.67
CA ILE A 2 22.38 -29.39 12.31
C ILE A 2 20.93 -29.96 12.35
N CYS A 3 20.58 -30.70 13.40
CA CYS A 3 19.21 -31.24 13.56
C CYS A 3 18.15 -30.18 13.87
N ARG A 4 18.52 -29.04 14.40
CA ARG A 4 17.58 -27.91 14.57
C ARG A 4 17.18 -27.26 13.25
N CYS A 5 18.06 -27.31 12.26
CA CYS A 5 17.70 -26.90 10.90
C CYS A 5 16.71 -27.87 10.25
N LEU A 6 16.69 -29.14 10.64
CA LEU A 6 15.78 -30.14 10.05
C LEU A 6 14.35 -30.02 10.55
N VAL A 7 14.14 -29.63 11.82
CA VAL A 7 12.79 -29.36 12.34
C VAL A 7 12.22 -28.06 11.78
N GLY A 8 13.08 -27.09 11.47
CA GLY A 8 12.72 -25.89 10.71
C GLY A 8 12.52 -26.16 9.22
N SER A 9 13.05 -27.26 8.69
CA SER A 9 13.09 -27.50 7.25
C SER A 9 11.71 -27.83 6.65
N GLU A 10 10.81 -28.48 7.39
CA GLU A 10 9.44 -28.70 6.88
C GLU A 10 8.65 -27.40 6.77
N MET A 11 8.79 -26.49 7.73
CA MET A 11 8.27 -25.13 7.59
C MET A 11 8.98 -24.37 6.47
N CYS A 12 10.30 -24.44 6.40
CA CYS A 12 11.08 -23.80 5.35
C CYS A 12 10.83 -24.42 3.97
N ILE A 13 10.55 -25.72 3.86
CA ILE A 13 10.20 -26.36 2.58
C ILE A 13 8.79 -25.96 2.15
N ARG A 14 7.82 -25.89 3.07
CA ARG A 14 6.47 -25.38 2.78
C ARG A 14 6.49 -23.88 2.41
N ASP A 15 7.35 -23.11 3.07
CA ASP A 15 7.54 -21.69 2.72
C ASP A 15 8.26 -21.52 1.38
N ARG A 16 9.16 -22.43 1.01
CA ARG A 16 9.78 -22.48 -0.32
C ARG A 16 8.78 -22.72 -1.44
N ASP A 17 7.82 -23.61 -1.24
CA ASP A 17 6.77 -23.88 -2.22
C ASP A 17 5.79 -22.70 -2.38
N ARG A 18 5.72 -21.83 -1.38
CA ARG A 18 4.88 -20.62 -1.37
C ARG A 18 5.65 -19.34 -1.65
N PHE A 19 6.92 -19.30 -1.29
CA PHE A 19 7.73 -18.09 -1.28
C PHE A 19 9.18 -18.43 -1.64
N ASP A 20 9.57 -18.14 -2.86
CA ASP A 20 10.95 -18.25 -3.26
C ASP A 20 11.77 -17.06 -2.72
N ALA A 21 12.81 -17.34 -1.94
CA ALA A 21 13.67 -16.32 -1.34
C ALA A 21 14.35 -15.42 -2.39
N ASN A 22 14.70 -15.97 -3.56
CA ASN A 22 15.28 -15.18 -4.64
C ASN A 22 14.24 -14.22 -5.22
N SER A 23 13.00 -14.68 -5.42
CA SER A 23 11.91 -13.81 -5.87
C SER A 23 11.67 -12.67 -4.89
N TYR A 24 11.69 -12.94 -3.58
CA TYR A 24 11.60 -11.92 -2.55
C TYR A 24 12.73 -10.87 -2.68
N LEU A 25 13.98 -11.32 -2.80
CA LEU A 25 15.12 -10.42 -2.98
C LEU A 25 15.04 -9.59 -4.27
N TYR A 26 14.60 -10.19 -5.37
CA TYR A 26 14.43 -9.45 -6.63
C TYR A 26 13.33 -8.40 -6.54
N ILE A 27 12.19 -8.73 -5.93
CA ILE A 27 11.07 -7.80 -5.75
C ILE A 27 11.49 -6.66 -4.82
N THR A 28 12.11 -6.95 -3.68
CA THR A 28 12.60 -5.95 -2.74
C THR A 28 13.57 -5.00 -3.42
N ARG A 29 14.52 -5.55 -4.20
CA ARG A 29 15.49 -4.76 -4.94
C ARG A 29 14.83 -3.89 -6.00
N ALA A 30 13.82 -4.41 -6.71
CA ALA A 30 13.07 -3.62 -7.68
C ALA A 30 12.31 -2.47 -7.01
N MET A 31 11.75 -2.69 -5.81
CA MET A 31 11.12 -1.64 -5.02
C MET A 31 12.12 -0.59 -4.54
N ASP A 32 13.30 -1.00 -4.09
CA ASP A 32 14.36 -0.07 -3.64
C ASP A 32 14.88 0.84 -4.77
N TYR A 33 14.87 0.35 -6.01
CA TYR A 33 15.27 1.15 -7.18
C TYR A 33 14.14 1.97 -7.79
N PHE A 34 12.89 1.71 -7.39
CA PHE A 34 11.75 2.46 -7.90
C PHE A 34 11.63 3.80 -7.15
N ASP A 35 11.85 4.87 -7.88
CA ASP A 35 11.70 6.23 -7.37
C ASP A 35 10.90 7.07 -8.38
N LEU A 36 9.61 7.20 -8.11
CA LEU A 36 8.69 7.91 -8.99
C LEU A 36 9.01 9.41 -9.07
N VAL A 37 9.43 10.00 -7.96
CA VAL A 37 9.78 11.43 -7.91
C VAL A 37 10.98 11.70 -8.80
N LYS A 38 12.00 10.83 -8.73
CA LYS A 38 13.19 10.96 -9.57
C LYS A 38 12.89 10.77 -11.05
N GLN A 39 11.99 9.85 -11.40
CA GLN A 39 11.57 9.64 -12.80
C GLN A 39 10.86 10.86 -13.40
N PHE A 40 10.25 11.71 -12.58
CA PHE A 40 9.55 12.92 -12.98
C PHE A 40 10.26 14.20 -12.52
N ASN A 41 11.60 14.21 -12.57
CA ASN A 41 12.46 15.37 -12.31
C ASN A 41 12.21 16.05 -10.95
N GLY A 42 11.86 15.29 -9.94
CA GLY A 42 11.62 15.81 -8.60
C GLY A 42 10.17 16.28 -8.34
N ASN A 43 9.27 16.14 -9.31
CA ASN A 43 7.89 16.58 -9.17
C ASN A 43 6.89 15.39 -9.21
N LEU A 44 6.42 14.96 -8.06
CA LEU A 44 5.47 13.86 -7.96
C LEU A 44 4.14 14.14 -8.68
N SER A 45 3.71 15.41 -8.75
CA SER A 45 2.47 15.78 -9.44
C SER A 45 2.54 15.48 -10.95
N ASP A 46 3.72 15.56 -11.55
CA ASP A 46 3.90 15.26 -12.98
C ASP A 46 3.63 13.79 -13.31
N ALA A 47 3.87 12.89 -12.35
CA ALA A 47 3.55 11.48 -12.49
C ALA A 47 2.05 11.22 -12.63
N PHE A 48 1.21 12.08 -12.06
CA PHE A 48 -0.24 11.92 -12.03
C PHE A 48 -1.01 12.76 -13.05
N LYS A 49 -0.35 13.59 -13.84
CA LYS A 49 -1.00 14.53 -14.80
C LYS A 49 -2.04 13.90 -15.73
N ASN A 50 -1.82 12.66 -16.14
CA ASN A 50 -2.67 11.98 -17.11
C ASN A 50 -3.62 10.96 -16.48
N THR A 51 -3.68 10.92 -15.16
CA THR A 51 -4.52 9.92 -14.46
C THR A 51 -6.00 10.27 -14.58
N LYS A 52 -6.81 9.24 -14.83
CA LYS A 52 -8.28 9.33 -14.84
C LYS A 52 -8.89 8.48 -13.73
N ALA A 53 -8.06 7.85 -12.92
CA ALA A 53 -8.50 6.99 -11.84
C ALA A 53 -9.03 7.83 -10.67
N LYS A 54 -9.94 7.24 -9.90
CA LYS A 54 -10.30 7.72 -8.56
C LYS A 54 -9.38 7.06 -7.55
N PHE A 55 -8.87 7.85 -6.63
CA PHE A 55 -7.98 7.38 -5.58
C PHE A 55 -8.67 7.46 -4.24
N PHE A 56 -8.46 6.45 -3.43
CA PHE A 56 -8.81 6.49 -2.02
C PHE A 56 -7.61 6.00 -1.21
N ILE A 57 -6.96 6.90 -0.53
CA ILE A 57 -5.75 6.66 0.23
C ILE A 57 -6.15 6.51 1.69
N ILE A 58 -5.75 5.40 2.29
CA ILE A 58 -6.01 5.08 3.69
C ILE A 58 -4.67 4.88 4.36
N SER A 59 -4.43 5.60 5.45
CA SER A 59 -3.28 5.40 6.32
C SER A 59 -3.71 4.96 7.71
N PHE A 60 -2.81 4.29 8.42
CA PHE A 60 -3.01 3.88 9.80
C PHE A 60 -2.04 4.62 10.71
N THR A 61 -2.50 5.10 11.85
CA THR A 61 -1.69 5.91 12.77
C THR A 61 -0.42 5.22 13.26
N SER A 62 -0.45 3.89 13.37
CA SER A 62 0.69 3.08 13.82
C SER A 62 1.55 2.51 12.68
N ASP A 63 1.22 2.80 11.42
CA ASP A 63 2.01 2.35 10.28
C ASP A 63 3.28 3.20 10.13
N TRP A 64 4.42 2.58 10.40
CA TRP A 64 5.73 3.24 10.27
C TRP A 64 6.54 2.74 9.07
N LEU A 65 6.02 1.74 8.33
CA LEU A 65 6.58 1.37 7.02
C LEU A 65 6.15 2.36 5.94
N TYR A 66 4.88 2.80 6.00
CA TYR A 66 4.31 3.81 5.12
C TYR A 66 3.62 4.90 5.95
N PRO A 67 4.40 5.78 6.56
CA PRO A 67 3.87 6.80 7.47
C PRO A 67 2.81 7.68 6.82
N THR A 68 1.86 8.15 7.63
CA THR A 68 0.78 9.02 7.17
C THR A 68 1.30 10.25 6.42
N GLN A 69 2.48 10.77 6.75
CA GLN A 69 3.07 11.92 6.05
C GLN A 69 3.34 11.62 4.58
N GLU A 70 3.91 10.47 4.25
CA GLU A 70 4.16 10.07 2.85
C GLU A 70 2.85 9.89 2.08
N ASN A 71 1.83 9.35 2.72
CA ASN A 71 0.50 9.25 2.14
C ASN A 71 -0.12 10.62 1.86
N LYS A 72 0.08 11.61 2.76
CA LYS A 72 -0.35 13.00 2.55
C LYS A 72 0.38 13.66 1.37
N ASP A 73 1.64 13.38 1.17
CA ASP A 73 2.41 13.91 0.03
C ASP A 73 1.85 13.41 -1.30
N ILE A 74 1.43 12.15 -1.36
CA ILE A 74 0.73 11.59 -2.53
C ILE A 74 -0.62 12.30 -2.75
N VAL A 75 -1.39 12.52 -1.67
CA VAL A 75 -2.69 13.23 -1.74
C VAL A 75 -2.50 14.65 -2.24
N ILE A 76 -1.50 15.37 -1.76
CA ILE A 76 -1.17 16.72 -2.21
C ILE A 76 -0.83 16.73 -3.71
N ALA A 77 0.00 15.78 -4.16
CA ALA A 77 0.38 15.66 -5.56
C ALA A 77 -0.82 15.36 -6.47
N LEU A 78 -1.73 14.48 -6.04
CA LEU A 78 -2.96 14.16 -6.74
C LEU A 78 -3.92 15.36 -6.81
N ASN A 79 -4.08 16.10 -5.71
CA ASN A 79 -4.90 17.31 -5.67
C ASN A 79 -4.32 18.40 -6.59
N ALA A 80 -3.00 18.55 -6.66
CA ALA A 80 -2.34 19.55 -7.50
C ALA A 80 -2.64 19.37 -9.01
N VAL A 81 -2.93 18.14 -9.45
CA VAL A 81 -3.33 17.84 -10.84
C VAL A 81 -4.84 17.74 -11.02
N GLY A 82 -5.63 18.01 -9.99
CA GLY A 82 -7.10 17.93 -10.05
C GLY A 82 -7.64 16.49 -10.11
N ALA A 83 -6.86 15.51 -9.69
CA ALA A 83 -7.32 14.12 -9.62
C ALA A 83 -8.39 13.93 -8.53
N ASN A 84 -9.30 13.00 -8.76
CA ASN A 84 -10.31 12.64 -7.76
C ASN A 84 -9.66 11.78 -6.67
N VAL A 85 -9.36 12.37 -5.51
CA VAL A 85 -8.71 11.70 -4.40
C VAL A 85 -9.47 11.91 -3.09
N GLY A 86 -9.71 10.82 -2.36
CA GLY A 86 -10.15 10.82 -0.97
C GLY A 86 -9.01 10.36 -0.07
N PHE A 87 -8.97 10.88 1.15
CA PHE A 87 -7.99 10.49 2.15
C PHE A 87 -8.66 10.27 3.51
N VAL A 88 -8.24 9.24 4.20
CA VAL A 88 -8.62 9.00 5.60
C VAL A 88 -7.45 8.41 6.37
N GLU A 89 -7.23 8.92 7.57
CA GLU A 89 -6.33 8.36 8.56
C GLU A 89 -7.16 7.59 9.59
N ILE A 90 -6.81 6.34 9.82
CA ILE A 90 -7.53 5.43 10.70
C ILE A 90 -6.65 5.14 11.91
N GLU A 91 -7.22 5.34 13.09
CA GLU A 91 -6.54 4.98 14.33
C GLU A 91 -6.46 3.46 14.46
N SER A 92 -5.24 2.95 14.58
CA SER A 92 -4.96 1.53 14.79
C SER A 92 -3.64 1.37 15.51
N ASP A 93 -3.54 0.36 16.35
CA ASP A 93 -2.32 -0.06 17.07
C ASP A 93 -1.65 -1.30 16.43
N LYS A 94 -2.13 -1.73 15.25
CA LYS A 94 -1.72 -2.98 14.59
C LYS A 94 -0.62 -2.79 13.54
N GLY A 95 -0.11 -1.60 13.38
CA GLY A 95 0.94 -1.28 12.41
C GLY A 95 0.48 -1.41 10.96
N HIS A 96 1.43 -1.71 10.08
CA HIS A 96 1.18 -1.82 8.65
C HIS A 96 0.09 -2.85 8.30
N ASP A 97 0.08 -3.99 8.98
CA ASP A 97 -0.85 -5.10 8.69
C ASP A 97 -2.30 -4.83 9.14
N SER A 98 -2.62 -3.63 9.62
CA SER A 98 -3.96 -3.23 10.01
C SER A 98 -5.01 -3.51 8.93
N PHE A 99 -4.65 -3.39 7.66
CA PHE A 99 -5.56 -3.66 6.54
C PHE A 99 -5.92 -5.14 6.36
N LEU A 100 -5.13 -6.06 6.93
CA LEU A 100 -5.41 -7.50 6.93
C LEU A 100 -6.29 -7.94 8.10
N LEU A 101 -6.51 -7.05 9.05
CA LEU A 101 -7.24 -7.33 10.27
C LEU A 101 -8.66 -6.76 10.21
N ASN A 102 -9.50 -7.22 11.13
CA ASN A 102 -10.84 -6.69 11.26
C ASN A 102 -10.82 -5.35 12.00
N VAL A 103 -10.54 -4.27 11.26
CA VAL A 103 -10.63 -2.88 11.74
C VAL A 103 -11.93 -2.29 11.22
N PRO A 104 -12.95 -2.08 12.08
CA PRO A 104 -14.29 -1.69 11.63
C PRO A 104 -14.32 -0.38 10.83
N ASP A 105 -13.55 0.62 11.24
CA ASP A 105 -13.50 1.92 10.58
C ASP A 105 -12.85 1.82 9.18
N PHE A 106 -11.84 0.98 9.02
CA PHE A 106 -11.25 0.68 7.72
C PHE A 106 -12.29 0.03 6.78
N LEU A 107 -12.97 -1.00 7.25
CA LEU A 107 -13.95 -1.71 6.44
C LEU A 107 -15.12 -0.80 6.03
N LYS A 108 -15.57 0.05 6.96
CA LYS A 108 -16.63 1.04 6.70
C LYS A 108 -16.20 2.08 5.67
N ALA A 109 -14.99 2.64 5.82
CA ALA A 109 -14.46 3.63 4.89
C ALA A 109 -14.30 3.05 3.48
N LEU A 110 -13.70 1.86 3.38
CA LEU A 110 -13.52 1.15 2.11
C LEU A 110 -14.86 0.83 1.44
N LYS A 111 -15.82 0.28 2.19
CA LYS A 111 -17.15 -0.03 1.70
C LYS A 111 -17.84 1.22 1.14
N ASN A 112 -17.85 2.31 1.89
CA ASN A 112 -18.50 3.56 1.46
C ASN A 112 -17.88 4.11 0.16
N PHE A 113 -16.56 4.04 0.02
CA PHE A 113 -15.88 4.45 -1.21
C PHE A 113 -16.27 3.58 -2.40
N LEU A 114 -16.30 2.27 -2.21
CA LEU A 114 -16.67 1.31 -3.27
C LEU A 114 -18.13 1.49 -3.69
N ASP A 115 -19.06 1.57 -2.75
CA ASP A 115 -20.50 1.74 -3.02
C ASP A 115 -20.75 3.04 -3.79
N LYS A 116 -20.13 4.14 -3.35
CA LYS A 116 -20.23 5.43 -4.04
C LYS A 116 -19.65 5.39 -5.46
N SER A 117 -18.46 4.81 -5.62
CA SER A 117 -17.81 4.72 -6.92
C SER A 117 -18.57 3.82 -7.89
N TYR A 118 -19.21 2.76 -7.38
CA TYR A 118 -20.08 1.90 -8.17
C TYR A 118 -21.33 2.62 -8.63
N ALA A 119 -22.01 3.34 -7.74
CA ALA A 119 -23.22 4.11 -8.06
C ALA A 119 -22.95 5.17 -9.13
N GLU A 120 -21.86 5.91 -9.03
CA GLU A 120 -21.49 6.93 -10.00
C GLU A 120 -21.16 6.38 -11.41
N LYS A 121 -20.72 5.12 -11.49
CA LYS A 121 -20.43 4.48 -12.79
C LYS A 121 -21.68 3.99 -13.50
N HIS A 122 -22.77 3.79 -12.77
CA HIS A 122 -24.01 3.18 -13.26
C HIS A 122 -25.19 4.16 -13.29
N SER A 123 -24.93 5.43 -12.96
CA SER A 123 -25.82 6.58 -13.13
C SER A 123 -25.55 7.29 -14.44
#